data_fdc3db29b7287b10f6d6c7e479511916
#
_entry.id   fdc3db29b7287b10f6d6c7e479511916
#
_cell.length_a   1.000
_cell.length_b   1.000
_cell.length_c   1.000
_cell.angle_alpha   90.00
_cell.angle_beta   90.00
_cell.angle_gamma   90.00
#
_symmetry.space_group_name_H-M   'P 1'
#
loop_
_entity.id
_entity.type
_entity.pdbx_description
1 polymer ?
#
loop_
_entity_poly.entity_id
_entity_poly.type
_entity_poly.pdbx_seq_one_letter_code
_entity_poly.pdbx_strand_id
1 'polypeptide(L)'
;MRNPVNSPCYCLMLRRAASSVTDMYDKTLAEYGITLNQFSIIINLNNMSMATTTELAQQIGLERSTLVRNLKAIMAMGYIENVSGENERNNHLKVTSSGRHLLKLTIPVWQSVQDKIAESLGSENAALLMDILYKLQEME
;
A
#
# COMPACT_ATOMS: atom_id res chain seq x y z
N MET A 1 -9.97 36.17 -10.95
CA MET A 1 -9.18 35.13 -11.66
C MET A 1 -7.89 34.86 -10.91
N ARG A 2 -7.66 33.62 -10.54
CA ARG A 2 -6.40 33.28 -9.85
C ARG A 2 -5.24 33.32 -10.82
N ASN A 3 -4.11 33.88 -10.37
CA ASN A 3 -2.88 33.82 -11.14
C ASN A 3 -2.48 32.35 -11.35
N PRO A 4 -2.23 31.90 -12.59
CA PRO A 4 -1.86 30.50 -12.87
C PRO A 4 -0.68 29.99 -12.03
N VAL A 5 0.27 30.86 -11.76
CA VAL A 5 1.46 30.51 -10.94
C VAL A 5 1.07 30.20 -9.49
N ASN A 6 -0.03 30.77 -8.99
CA ASN A 6 -0.51 30.60 -7.64
C ASN A 6 -1.61 29.53 -7.52
N SER A 7 -2.02 28.93 -8.64
CA SER A 7 -3.02 27.84 -8.60
C SER A 7 -2.39 26.58 -8.01
N PRO A 8 -3.14 25.85 -7.16
CA PRO A 8 -2.61 24.61 -6.59
C PRO A 8 -2.31 23.59 -7.69
N CYS A 9 -1.14 22.98 -7.61
CA CYS A 9 -0.76 21.88 -8.49
C CYS A 9 -1.46 20.61 -8.05
N TYR A 10 -2.19 19.96 -8.95
CA TYR A 10 -2.91 18.72 -8.64
C TYR A 10 -1.99 17.65 -8.08
N CYS A 11 -0.83 17.46 -8.70
CA CYS A 11 0.14 16.46 -8.25
C CYS A 11 0.65 16.75 -6.84
N LEU A 12 1.01 18.00 -6.57
CA LEU A 12 1.48 18.41 -5.25
C LEU A 12 0.40 18.21 -4.19
N MET A 13 -0.84 18.58 -4.50
CA MET A 13 -1.96 18.42 -3.57
C MET A 13 -2.25 16.95 -3.29
N LEU A 14 -2.19 16.10 -4.34
CA LEU A 14 -2.37 14.66 -4.17
C LEU A 14 -1.26 14.05 -3.29
N ARG A 15 -0.01 14.47 -3.50
CA ARG A 15 1.10 13.99 -2.66
C ARG A 15 0.94 14.38 -1.21
N ARG A 16 0.55 15.62 -0.95
CA ARG A 16 0.31 16.10 0.43
C ARG A 16 -0.82 15.35 1.09
N ALA A 17 -1.92 15.14 0.36
CA ALA A 17 -3.05 14.37 0.87
C ALA A 17 -2.64 12.93 1.15
N ALA A 18 -1.93 12.29 0.21
CA ALA A 18 -1.45 10.92 0.37
C ALA A 18 -0.50 10.80 1.56
N SER A 19 0.39 11.78 1.75
CA SER A 19 1.32 11.80 2.89
C SER A 19 0.56 11.88 4.22
N SER A 20 -0.42 12.77 4.33
CA SER A 20 -1.23 12.91 5.54
C SER A 20 -2.02 11.63 5.85
N VAL A 21 -2.61 11.03 4.83
CA VAL A 21 -3.36 9.78 4.96
C VAL A 21 -2.43 8.63 5.35
N THR A 22 -1.24 8.56 4.74
CA THR A 22 -0.24 7.55 5.08
C THR A 22 0.14 7.63 6.56
N ASP A 23 0.33 8.84 7.08
CA ASP A 23 0.65 9.05 8.50
C ASP A 23 -0.45 8.51 9.42
N MET A 24 -1.70 8.65 9.03
CA MET A 24 -2.84 8.10 9.82
C MET A 24 -2.76 6.59 9.94
N TYR A 25 -2.48 5.90 8.82
CA TYR A 25 -2.31 4.44 8.83
C TYR A 25 -1.06 4.02 9.60
N ASP A 26 0.06 4.69 9.35
CA ASP A 26 1.34 4.34 9.98
C ASP A 26 1.28 4.45 11.50
N LYS A 27 0.65 5.50 12.03
CA LYS A 27 0.48 5.66 13.48
C LYS A 27 -0.27 4.49 14.11
N THR A 28 -1.30 4.03 13.43
CA THR A 28 -2.13 2.93 13.93
C THR A 28 -1.44 1.57 13.78
N LEU A 29 -0.74 1.37 12.65
CA LEU A 29 -0.03 0.12 12.37
C LEU A 29 1.29 0.00 13.15
N ALA A 30 1.83 1.10 13.66
CA ALA A 30 3.10 1.11 14.39
C ALA A 30 3.08 0.18 15.60
N GLU A 31 1.93 -0.02 16.24
CA GLU A 31 1.77 -0.96 17.36
C GLU A 31 2.11 -2.40 16.97
N TYR A 32 1.98 -2.72 15.69
CA TYR A 32 2.29 -4.05 15.15
C TYR A 32 3.64 -4.10 14.46
N GLY A 33 4.41 -3.01 14.54
CA GLY A 33 5.77 -2.95 14.02
C GLY A 33 5.89 -2.83 12.51
N ILE A 34 4.81 -2.44 11.81
CA ILE A 34 4.80 -2.31 10.36
C ILE A 34 4.27 -0.94 9.92
N THR A 35 4.60 -0.57 8.69
CA THR A 35 4.09 0.63 8.02
C THR A 35 2.94 0.25 7.08
N LEU A 36 2.22 1.24 6.59
CA LEU A 36 1.18 1.03 5.58
C LEU A 36 1.75 0.38 4.31
N ASN A 37 2.93 0.83 3.84
CA ASN A 37 3.54 0.24 2.66
C ASN A 37 3.84 -1.25 2.88
N GLN A 38 4.34 -1.62 4.05
CA GLN A 38 4.60 -3.02 4.39
C GLN A 38 3.30 -3.82 4.46
N PHE A 39 2.28 -3.27 5.11
CA PHE A 39 0.95 -3.90 5.14
C PHE A 39 0.41 -4.14 3.74
N SER A 40 0.50 -3.13 2.86
CA SER A 40 0.01 -3.23 1.48
C SER A 40 0.73 -4.32 0.69
N ILE A 41 2.04 -4.44 0.88
CA ILE A 41 2.83 -5.48 0.23
C ILE A 41 2.38 -6.87 0.70
N ILE A 42 2.25 -7.05 2.01
CA ILE A 42 1.89 -8.35 2.59
C ILE A 42 0.48 -8.77 2.16
N ILE A 43 -0.50 -7.87 2.26
CA ILE A 43 -1.89 -8.21 1.92
C ILE A 43 -2.06 -8.47 0.43
N ASN A 44 -1.42 -7.69 -0.43
CA ASN A 44 -1.52 -7.90 -1.88
C ASN A 44 -0.86 -9.22 -2.27
N LEU A 45 0.30 -9.52 -1.73
CA LEU A 45 0.96 -10.80 -1.99
C LEU A 45 0.10 -11.97 -1.51
N ASN A 46 -0.49 -11.85 -0.33
CA ASN A 46 -1.36 -12.90 0.21
C ASN A 46 -2.58 -13.14 -0.70
N ASN A 47 -3.16 -12.08 -1.25
CA ASN A 47 -4.29 -12.18 -2.17
C ASN A 47 -3.89 -12.82 -3.51
N MET A 48 -2.64 -12.66 -3.94
CA MET A 48 -2.10 -13.26 -5.15
C MET A 48 -1.65 -14.71 -4.93
N SER A 49 -1.56 -15.16 -3.70
CA SER A 49 -1.04 -16.45 -3.26
C SER A 49 0.47 -16.57 -3.45
N MET A 50 0.98 -16.29 -4.63
CA MET A 50 2.40 -16.30 -4.97
C MET A 50 2.63 -15.29 -6.09
N ALA A 51 3.75 -14.60 -6.07
CA ALA A 51 4.09 -13.61 -7.10
C ALA A 51 5.59 -13.40 -7.20
N THR A 52 6.01 -13.02 -8.40
CA THR A 52 7.37 -12.50 -8.60
C THR A 52 7.42 -11.04 -8.13
N THR A 53 8.63 -10.52 -7.91
CA THR A 53 8.81 -9.11 -7.54
C THR A 53 8.19 -8.18 -8.60
N THR A 54 8.35 -8.51 -9.88
CA THR A 54 7.79 -7.71 -10.98
C THR A 54 6.27 -7.69 -10.95
N GLU A 55 5.64 -8.86 -10.78
CA GLU A 55 4.18 -8.99 -10.68
C GLU A 55 3.64 -8.18 -9.51
N LEU A 56 4.31 -8.28 -8.36
CA LEU A 56 3.91 -7.58 -7.14
C LEU A 56 4.04 -6.06 -7.30
N ALA A 57 5.11 -5.59 -7.93
CA ALA A 57 5.31 -4.16 -8.20
C ALA A 57 4.20 -3.61 -9.09
N GLN A 58 3.82 -4.34 -10.13
CA GLN A 58 2.74 -3.96 -11.03
C GLN A 58 1.39 -3.88 -10.29
N GLN A 59 1.13 -4.83 -9.41
CA GLN A 59 -0.13 -4.90 -8.67
C GLN A 59 -0.28 -3.73 -7.67
N ILE A 60 0.81 -3.38 -7.00
CA ILE A 60 0.77 -2.36 -5.92
C ILE A 60 0.96 -0.95 -6.47
N GLY A 61 1.65 -0.81 -7.60
CA GLY A 61 1.96 0.49 -8.17
C GLY A 61 3.09 1.23 -7.46
N LEU A 62 3.89 0.51 -6.68
CA LEU A 62 5.09 1.06 -6.06
C LEU A 62 6.27 1.03 -7.02
N GLU A 63 7.16 2.00 -6.87
CA GLU A 63 8.42 1.98 -7.57
C GLU A 63 9.22 0.74 -7.14
N ARG A 64 9.90 0.10 -8.10
CA ARG A 64 10.62 -1.15 -7.87
C ARG A 64 11.65 -1.05 -6.74
N SER A 65 12.41 0.04 -6.69
CA SER A 65 13.42 0.24 -5.65
C SER A 65 12.81 0.32 -4.25
N THR A 66 11.67 1.01 -4.13
CA THR A 66 10.92 1.10 -2.88
C THR A 66 10.39 -0.28 -2.47
N LEU A 67 9.85 -1.03 -3.43
CA LEU A 67 9.35 -2.38 -3.17
C LEU A 67 10.46 -3.31 -2.70
N VAL A 68 11.60 -3.33 -3.40
CA VAL A 68 12.73 -4.19 -3.04
C VAL A 68 13.23 -3.90 -1.62
N ARG A 69 13.33 -2.62 -1.27
CA ARG A 69 13.75 -2.21 0.07
C ARG A 69 12.80 -2.68 1.14
N ASN A 70 11.51 -2.50 0.91
CA ASN A 70 10.46 -2.95 1.85
C ASN A 70 10.40 -4.48 1.93
N LEU A 71 10.56 -5.19 0.82
CA LEU A 71 10.60 -6.65 0.80
C LEU A 71 11.73 -7.20 1.67
N LYS A 72 12.92 -6.58 1.58
CA LYS A 72 14.07 -6.97 2.40
C LYS A 72 13.72 -6.89 3.89
N ALA A 73 13.11 -5.79 4.31
CA ALA A 73 12.70 -5.60 5.70
C ALA A 73 11.63 -6.61 6.13
N ILE A 74 10.62 -6.82 5.29
CA ILE A 74 9.51 -7.75 5.58
C ILE A 74 10.02 -9.20 5.66
N MET A 75 10.92 -9.58 4.77
CA MET A 75 11.54 -10.92 4.79
C MET A 75 12.38 -11.12 6.04
N ALA A 76 13.13 -10.09 6.47
CA ALA A 76 13.90 -10.13 7.70
C ALA A 76 13.00 -10.30 8.94
N MET A 77 11.79 -9.76 8.89
CA MET A 77 10.79 -9.93 9.95
C MET A 77 10.09 -11.30 9.91
N GLY A 78 10.28 -12.07 8.84
CA GLY A 78 9.71 -13.41 8.71
C GLY A 78 8.29 -13.47 8.18
N TYR A 79 7.78 -12.40 7.58
CA TYR A 79 6.39 -12.35 7.08
C TYR A 79 6.24 -12.77 5.62
N ILE A 80 7.33 -12.71 4.86
CA ILE A 80 7.39 -13.14 3.45
C ILE A 80 8.62 -14.02 3.28
N GLU A 81 8.49 -15.05 2.44
CA GLU A 81 9.58 -15.95 2.09
C GLU A 81 9.70 -16.09 0.58
N ASN A 82 10.92 -16.35 0.13
CA ASN A 82 11.19 -16.68 -1.26
C ASN A 82 11.17 -18.22 -1.39
N VAL A 83 10.20 -18.73 -2.16
CA VAL A 83 10.02 -20.18 -2.33
C VAL A 83 10.61 -20.71 -3.64
N SER A 84 11.29 -19.85 -4.42
CA SER A 84 11.95 -20.27 -5.65
C SER A 84 13.25 -21.02 -5.35
N GLY A 85 13.66 -21.88 -6.28
CA GLY A 85 14.94 -22.55 -6.20
C GLY A 85 16.11 -21.57 -6.40
N GLU A 86 17.29 -21.95 -5.92
CA GLU A 86 18.49 -21.12 -5.97
C GLU A 86 18.90 -20.71 -7.42
N ASN A 87 18.50 -21.48 -8.41
CA ASN A 87 18.87 -21.28 -9.80
C ASN A 87 17.82 -20.53 -10.63
N GLU A 88 16.72 -20.09 -10.02
CA GLU A 88 15.69 -19.38 -10.73
C GLU A 88 15.99 -17.87 -10.79
N ARG A 89 15.84 -17.29 -11.98
CA ARG A 89 16.08 -15.87 -12.22
C ARG A 89 15.06 -14.98 -11.51
N ASN A 90 13.81 -15.47 -11.38
CA ASN A 90 12.73 -14.72 -10.78
C ASN A 90 12.40 -15.28 -9.41
N ASN A 91 12.38 -14.41 -8.43
CA ASN A 91 11.98 -14.77 -7.09
C ASN A 91 10.48 -15.03 -7.05
N HIS A 92 10.08 -16.14 -6.46
CA HIS A 92 8.69 -16.46 -6.18
C HIS A 92 8.44 -16.21 -4.69
N LEU A 93 7.67 -15.18 -4.41
CA LEU A 93 7.42 -14.72 -3.05
C LEU A 93 6.07 -15.23 -2.56
N LYS A 94 6.01 -15.54 -1.28
CA LYS A 94 4.81 -16.04 -0.62
C LYS A 94 4.77 -15.50 0.81
N VAL A 95 3.55 -15.22 1.31
CA VAL A 95 3.36 -14.83 2.72
C VAL A 95 3.49 -16.07 3.60
N THR A 96 4.23 -15.95 4.69
CA THR A 96 4.42 -17.04 5.66
C THR A 96 3.21 -17.18 6.59
N SER A 97 3.18 -18.24 7.38
CA SER A 97 2.16 -18.41 8.45
C SER A 97 2.18 -17.23 9.41
N SER A 98 3.38 -16.75 9.77
CA SER A 98 3.57 -15.58 10.62
C SER A 98 3.00 -14.33 9.97
N GLY A 99 3.22 -14.15 8.66
CA GLY A 99 2.65 -13.05 7.89
C GLY A 99 1.13 -13.08 7.85
N ARG A 100 0.54 -14.24 7.65
CA ARG A 100 -0.92 -14.40 7.67
C ARG A 100 -1.50 -14.11 9.05
N HIS A 101 -0.81 -14.52 10.10
CA HIS A 101 -1.22 -14.20 11.46
C HIS A 101 -1.19 -12.69 11.70
N LEU A 102 -0.14 -12.03 11.24
CA LEU A 102 -0.03 -10.56 11.31
C LEU A 102 -1.20 -9.89 10.60
N LEU A 103 -1.58 -10.37 9.42
CA LEU A 103 -2.71 -9.82 8.66
C LEU A 103 -4.02 -9.94 9.42
N LYS A 104 -4.26 -11.05 10.11
CA LYS A 104 -5.47 -11.21 10.95
C LYS A 104 -5.57 -10.13 12.02
N LEU A 105 -4.43 -9.72 12.57
CA LEU A 105 -4.39 -8.67 13.59
C LEU A 105 -4.48 -7.27 12.99
N THR A 106 -3.89 -7.06 11.83
CA THR A 106 -3.74 -5.72 11.24
C THR A 106 -4.86 -5.32 10.29
N ILE A 107 -5.55 -6.26 9.66
CA ILE A 107 -6.69 -5.94 8.78
C ILE A 107 -7.77 -5.14 9.51
N PRO A 108 -8.22 -5.52 10.72
CA PRO A 108 -9.20 -4.70 11.45
C PRO A 108 -8.69 -3.32 11.80
N VAL A 109 -7.40 -3.19 12.09
CA VAL A 109 -6.75 -1.91 12.40
C VAL A 109 -6.75 -1.01 11.16
N TRP A 110 -6.35 -1.56 10.03
CA TRP A 110 -6.39 -0.88 8.73
C TRP A 110 -7.82 -0.46 8.40
N GLN A 111 -8.79 -1.35 8.58
CA GLN A 111 -10.20 -1.07 8.30
C GLN A 111 -10.72 0.08 9.16
N SER A 112 -10.29 0.17 10.43
CA SER A 112 -10.72 1.26 11.31
C SER A 112 -10.30 2.63 10.78
N VAL A 113 -9.13 2.73 10.17
CA VAL A 113 -8.65 3.97 9.54
C VAL A 113 -9.46 4.27 8.27
N GLN A 114 -9.74 3.24 7.46
CA GLN A 114 -10.61 3.35 6.27
C GLN A 114 -11.96 3.95 6.65
N ASP A 115 -12.58 3.41 7.69
CA ASP A 115 -13.89 3.85 8.17
C ASP A 115 -13.85 5.29 8.68
N LYS A 116 -12.80 5.65 9.39
CA LYS A 116 -12.61 7.01 9.91
C LYS A 116 -12.50 8.04 8.80
N ILE A 117 -11.75 7.72 7.75
CA ILE A 117 -11.62 8.60 6.58
C ILE A 117 -12.97 8.74 5.88
N ALA A 118 -13.66 7.63 5.63
CA ALA A 118 -14.96 7.62 4.98
C ALA A 118 -16.00 8.42 5.77
N GLU A 119 -16.03 8.28 7.09
CA GLU A 119 -16.92 9.05 7.95
C GLU A 119 -16.62 10.55 7.90
N SER A 120 -15.33 10.90 7.92
CA SER A 120 -14.91 12.31 7.87
C SER A 120 -15.31 12.99 6.57
N LEU A 121 -15.30 12.27 5.46
CA LEU A 121 -15.67 12.80 4.15
C LEU A 121 -17.19 12.76 3.91
N GLY A 122 -17.88 11.81 4.50
CA GLY A 122 -19.24 11.46 4.17
C GLY A 122 -19.30 10.49 2.99
N SER A 123 -20.34 9.67 2.93
CA SER A 123 -20.45 8.57 1.96
C SER A 123 -20.39 9.04 0.49
N GLU A 124 -21.04 10.15 0.18
CA GLU A 124 -21.04 10.69 -1.19
C GLU A 124 -19.65 11.15 -1.61
N ASN A 125 -18.97 11.91 -0.76
CA ASN A 125 -17.62 12.41 -1.04
C ASN A 125 -16.61 11.28 -1.11
N ALA A 126 -16.73 10.27 -0.23
CA ALA A 126 -15.83 9.12 -0.24
C ALA A 126 -15.94 8.34 -1.56
N ALA A 127 -17.17 8.10 -2.03
CA ALA A 127 -17.40 7.43 -3.32
C ALA A 127 -16.87 8.26 -4.48
N LEU A 128 -17.13 9.58 -4.47
CA LEU A 128 -16.67 10.49 -5.51
C LEU A 128 -15.13 10.56 -5.55
N LEU A 129 -14.49 10.57 -4.39
CA LEU A 129 -13.03 10.57 -4.30
C LEU A 129 -12.45 9.33 -4.99
N MET A 130 -13.00 8.15 -4.71
CA MET A 130 -12.53 6.92 -5.35
C MET A 130 -12.70 6.97 -6.87
N ASP A 131 -13.84 7.45 -7.35
CA ASP A 131 -14.10 7.61 -8.79
C ASP A 131 -13.08 8.56 -9.43
N ILE A 132 -12.78 9.68 -8.77
CA ILE A 132 -11.80 10.65 -9.25
C ILE A 132 -10.40 10.04 -9.29
N LEU A 133 -10.01 9.30 -8.24
CA LEU A 133 -8.70 8.68 -8.18
C LEU A 133 -8.52 7.62 -9.26
N TYR A 134 -9.53 6.80 -9.53
CA TYR A 134 -9.50 5.84 -10.63
C TYR A 134 -9.38 6.55 -11.99
N LYS A 135 -10.14 7.60 -12.18
CA LYS A 135 -10.09 8.38 -13.42
C LYS A 135 -8.70 8.96 -13.67
N LEU A 136 -8.06 9.50 -12.63
CA LEU A 136 -6.70 10.03 -12.74
C LEU A 136 -5.68 8.97 -13.12
N GLN A 137 -5.84 7.74 -12.63
CA GLN A 137 -4.94 6.64 -12.94
C GLN A 137 -5.04 6.16 -14.39
N GLU A 138 -6.18 6.38 -15.03
CA GLU A 138 -6.44 6.00 -16.42
C GLU A 138 -6.02 7.08 -17.44
N MET A 139 -5.65 8.27 -16.98
CA MET A 139 -5.21 9.36 -17.85
C MET A 139 -3.83 9.08 -18.43
N GLU A 140 -3.65 9.42 -19.70
CA GLU A 140 -2.37 9.35 -20.39
C GLU A 140 -1.63 10.69 -20.34
#